data_ea65ca23ba32f6f5383aea1894cf2e63
#
_entry.id   ea65ca23ba32f6f5383aea1894cf2e63
#
_cell.length_a   1.000
_cell.length_b   1.000
_cell.length_c   1.000
_cell.angle_alpha   90.00
_cell.angle_beta   90.00
_cell.angle_gamma   90.00
#
_symmetry.space_group_name_H-M   'P 1'
#
loop_
_entity.id
_entity.type
_entity.pdbx_description
1 polymer ?
#
loop_
_entity_poly.entity_id
_entity_poly.type
_entity_poly.pdbx_seq_one_letter_code
_entity_poly.pdbx_strand_id
1 'polypeptide(L)'
;MSTTQKSTTKVVTGIVRLSYANVWEPASINGSNPKYSVSLIIPKSDTKTIAAINAAVDAAIKEGAAKFGGKIPNKAALKLPLRDGDVEREDEAYQGAYFVNANSTTAPQIVDRSVQPILDRNEVYSGCYARVSINFYAFNSNGNRGVACGLGNIQKVRDGETLGGKSSAADDFATDLDDDFLS
;
A
#
# COMPACT_ATOMS: atom_id res chain seq x y z
N MET A 1 20.70 -17.06 -23.89
CA MET A 1 19.35 -16.52 -23.84
C MET A 1 19.31 -15.38 -22.87
N SER A 2 19.27 -14.18 -23.40
CA SER A 2 19.14 -13.04 -22.49
C SER A 2 17.70 -12.98 -22.01
N THR A 3 17.46 -13.58 -20.94
CA THR A 3 16.27 -13.31 -20.20
C THR A 3 16.49 -12.00 -19.49
N THR A 4 15.78 -10.98 -19.92
CA THR A 4 15.55 -9.84 -19.05
C THR A 4 14.96 -10.41 -17.77
N GLN A 5 15.80 -10.61 -16.79
CA GLN A 5 15.30 -11.07 -15.51
C GLN A 5 14.42 -9.97 -14.94
N LYS A 6 13.12 -10.22 -14.94
CA LYS A 6 12.21 -9.42 -14.13
C LYS A 6 12.69 -9.53 -12.70
N SER A 7 12.81 -8.39 -12.02
CA SER A 7 13.11 -8.40 -10.61
C SER A 7 12.10 -9.31 -9.90
N THR A 8 12.59 -10.34 -9.24
CA THR A 8 11.75 -11.28 -8.50
C THR A 8 11.12 -10.67 -7.26
N THR A 9 11.57 -9.45 -6.89
CA THR A 9 11.06 -8.72 -5.72
C THR A 9 9.96 -7.73 -6.06
N LYS A 10 9.64 -7.56 -7.35
CA LYS A 10 8.60 -6.63 -7.79
C LYS A 10 7.27 -7.36 -7.96
N VAL A 11 6.20 -6.72 -7.50
CA VAL A 11 4.83 -7.21 -7.65
C VAL A 11 3.95 -6.11 -8.23
N VAL A 12 3.11 -6.47 -9.20
CA VAL A 12 1.98 -5.63 -9.61
C VAL A 12 0.74 -6.32 -9.03
N THR A 13 0.06 -5.63 -8.13
CA THR A 13 -1.09 -6.22 -7.43
C THR A 13 -2.29 -6.41 -8.35
N GLY A 14 -3.24 -7.22 -7.93
CA GLY A 14 -4.59 -7.15 -8.43
C GLY A 14 -5.27 -5.87 -7.95
N ILE A 15 -6.59 -5.82 -7.99
CA ILE A 15 -7.35 -4.65 -7.53
C ILE A 15 -7.32 -4.65 -6.00
N VAL A 16 -6.74 -3.60 -5.43
CA VAL A 16 -6.65 -3.41 -3.99
C VAL A 16 -7.29 -2.08 -3.62
N ARG A 17 -7.66 -1.92 -2.35
CA ARG A 17 -8.21 -0.67 -1.87
C ARG A 17 -7.11 0.14 -1.21
N LEU A 18 -7.07 1.45 -1.49
CA LEU A 18 -6.06 2.34 -0.92
C LEU A 18 -6.56 2.93 0.40
N SER A 19 -5.66 3.02 1.38
CA SER A 19 -5.94 3.65 2.67
C SER A 19 -4.72 4.44 3.12
N TYR A 20 -4.91 5.44 3.94
CA TYR A 20 -3.82 6.35 4.38
C TYR A 20 -2.99 6.81 3.18
N ALA A 21 -3.68 7.27 2.13
CA ALA A 21 -3.05 7.61 0.86
C ALA A 21 -2.38 8.99 0.91
N ASN A 22 -1.06 8.99 0.91
CA ASN A 22 -0.23 10.18 0.79
C ASN A 22 0.56 10.06 -0.52
N VAL A 23 -0.19 10.02 -1.63
CA VAL A 23 0.37 9.69 -2.94
C VAL A 23 0.56 10.92 -3.84
N TRP A 24 -0.12 12.02 -3.52
CA TRP A 24 0.02 13.28 -4.24
C TRP A 24 1.07 14.18 -3.62
N GLU A 25 1.22 14.12 -2.30
CA GLU A 25 2.20 14.88 -1.55
C GLU A 25 2.83 13.98 -0.50
N PRO A 26 4.14 14.16 -0.24
CA PRO A 26 4.79 13.37 0.80
C PRO A 26 4.37 13.83 2.18
N ALA A 27 4.35 12.91 3.13
CA ALA A 27 4.02 13.20 4.52
C ALA A 27 5.15 12.75 5.44
N SER A 28 5.39 13.53 6.49
CA SER A 28 6.35 13.19 7.54
C SER A 28 5.64 12.49 8.68
N ILE A 29 6.28 11.44 9.22
CA ILE A 29 5.82 10.76 10.42
C ILE A 29 6.87 11.00 11.50
N ASN A 30 6.46 11.58 12.63
CA ASN A 30 7.33 11.82 13.79
C ASN A 30 8.61 12.58 13.45
N GLY A 31 8.52 13.60 12.59
CA GLY A 31 9.67 14.42 12.24
C GLY A 31 10.65 13.77 11.26
N SER A 32 10.32 12.59 10.73
CA SER A 32 11.14 11.93 9.71
C SER A 32 11.06 12.67 8.38
N ASN A 33 11.95 12.32 7.45
CA ASN A 33 11.91 12.87 6.10
C ASN A 33 10.56 12.53 5.43
N PRO A 34 9.94 13.50 4.72
CA PRO A 34 8.67 13.24 4.05
C PRO A 34 8.78 12.13 3.03
N LYS A 35 7.76 11.26 2.98
CA LYS A 35 7.67 10.18 2.01
C LYS A 35 6.25 10.08 1.48
N TYR A 36 6.16 9.66 0.21
CA TYR A 36 4.90 9.22 -0.35
C TYR A 36 4.60 7.84 0.24
N SER A 37 3.37 7.61 0.64
CA SER A 37 3.00 6.36 1.29
C SER A 37 1.54 6.01 1.06
N VAL A 38 1.23 4.72 1.16
CA VAL A 38 -0.13 4.23 1.07
C VAL A 38 -0.21 2.85 1.70
N SER A 39 -1.34 2.56 2.33
CA SER A 39 -1.66 1.21 2.81
C SER A 39 -2.51 0.53 1.75
N LEU A 40 -2.10 -0.66 1.33
CA LEU A 40 -2.81 -1.45 0.32
C LEU A 40 -3.61 -2.53 1.03
N ILE A 41 -4.93 -2.46 0.91
CA ILE A 41 -5.84 -3.44 1.51
C ILE A 41 -6.13 -4.50 0.46
N ILE A 42 -5.67 -5.73 0.72
CA ILE A 42 -5.72 -6.84 -0.23
C ILE A 42 -6.73 -7.87 0.28
N PRO A 43 -7.84 -8.11 -0.43
CA PRO A 43 -8.80 -9.12 0.02
C PRO A 43 -8.13 -10.48 0.19
N LYS A 44 -8.48 -11.19 1.24
CA LYS A 44 -7.94 -12.55 1.47
C LYS A 44 -8.32 -13.51 0.35
N SER A 45 -9.38 -13.20 -0.38
CA SER A 45 -9.80 -13.96 -1.57
C SER A 45 -8.87 -13.78 -2.76
N ASP A 46 -8.06 -12.71 -2.79
CA ASP A 46 -7.08 -12.50 -3.86
C ASP A 46 -5.80 -13.30 -3.59
N THR A 47 -5.92 -14.60 -3.70
CA THR A 47 -4.83 -15.53 -3.39
C THR A 47 -3.64 -15.36 -4.33
N LYS A 48 -3.88 -14.89 -5.56
CA LYS A 48 -2.82 -14.68 -6.55
C LYS A 48 -1.89 -13.54 -6.14
N THR A 49 -2.44 -12.40 -5.72
CA THR A 49 -1.65 -11.28 -5.23
C THR A 49 -0.91 -11.64 -3.95
N ILE A 50 -1.58 -12.32 -3.02
CA ILE A 50 -0.97 -12.74 -1.76
C ILE A 50 0.19 -13.69 -2.01
N ALA A 51 0.03 -14.67 -2.89
CA ALA A 51 1.10 -15.60 -3.25
C ALA A 51 2.28 -14.87 -3.91
N ALA A 52 2.01 -13.92 -4.79
CA ALA A 52 3.05 -13.13 -5.43
C ALA A 52 3.84 -12.30 -4.42
N ILE A 53 3.15 -11.71 -3.45
CA ILE A 53 3.81 -10.94 -2.38
C ILE A 53 4.70 -11.86 -1.53
N ASN A 54 4.20 -13.02 -1.13
CA ASN A 54 4.98 -13.96 -0.34
C ASN A 54 6.24 -14.43 -1.07
N ALA A 55 6.11 -14.72 -2.38
CA ALA A 55 7.24 -15.10 -3.20
C ALA A 55 8.27 -13.97 -3.32
N ALA A 56 7.81 -12.74 -3.50
CA ALA A 56 8.68 -11.57 -3.59
C ALA A 56 9.40 -11.27 -2.28
N VAL A 57 8.71 -11.47 -1.15
CA VAL A 57 9.31 -11.33 0.17
C VAL A 57 10.42 -12.36 0.38
N ASP A 58 10.17 -13.61 0.00
CA ASP A 58 11.20 -14.67 0.07
C ASP A 58 12.42 -14.33 -0.80
N ALA A 59 12.17 -13.82 -2.00
CA ALA A 59 13.25 -13.38 -2.89
C ALA A 59 14.05 -12.22 -2.29
N ALA A 60 13.38 -11.27 -1.67
CA ALA A 60 14.02 -10.12 -1.02
C ALA A 60 14.91 -10.57 0.15
N ILE A 61 14.48 -11.56 0.92
CA ILE A 61 15.27 -12.11 2.01
C ILE A 61 16.54 -12.77 1.47
N LYS A 62 16.43 -13.55 0.40
CA LYS A 62 17.59 -14.20 -0.21
C LYS A 62 18.57 -13.20 -0.81
N GLU A 63 18.07 -12.23 -1.56
CA GLU A 63 18.90 -11.19 -2.18
C GLU A 63 19.55 -10.29 -1.13
N GLY A 64 18.91 -10.13 0.02
CA GLY A 64 19.38 -9.29 1.10
C GLY A 64 20.16 -10.02 2.18
N ALA A 65 20.57 -11.27 1.95
CA ALA A 65 21.27 -12.07 2.97
C ALA A 65 22.49 -11.36 3.56
N ALA A 66 23.22 -10.59 2.75
CA ALA A 66 24.38 -9.82 3.22
C ALA A 66 24.01 -8.81 4.32
N LYS A 67 22.80 -8.25 4.26
CA LYS A 67 22.31 -7.31 5.28
C LYS A 67 22.00 -7.99 6.60
N PHE A 68 21.84 -9.30 6.59
CA PHE A 68 21.55 -10.12 7.76
C PHE A 68 22.78 -10.89 8.26
N GLY A 69 23.99 -10.45 7.88
CA GLY A 69 25.23 -11.11 8.28
C GLY A 69 25.61 -12.31 7.42
N GLY A 70 25.08 -12.42 6.22
CA GLY A 70 25.44 -13.47 5.27
C GLY A 70 24.64 -14.75 5.41
N LYS A 71 23.73 -14.82 6.37
CA LYS A 71 22.84 -15.97 6.58
C LYS A 71 21.39 -15.54 6.43
N ILE A 72 20.57 -16.45 5.90
CA ILE A 72 19.13 -16.20 5.82
C ILE A 72 18.51 -16.45 7.19
N PRO A 73 18.00 -15.40 7.86
CA PRO A 73 17.40 -15.58 9.19
C PRO A 73 16.04 -16.28 9.10
N ASN A 74 15.61 -16.83 10.23
CA ASN A 74 14.25 -17.36 10.34
C ASN A 74 13.26 -16.22 10.18
N LYS A 75 12.22 -16.43 9.36
CA LYS A 75 11.17 -15.41 9.13
C LYS A 75 10.54 -14.90 10.42
N ALA A 76 10.44 -15.76 11.44
CA ALA A 76 9.90 -15.36 12.74
C ALA A 76 10.72 -14.26 13.43
N ALA A 77 11.98 -14.10 13.05
CA ALA A 77 12.88 -13.08 13.59
C ALA A 77 12.87 -11.80 12.77
N LEU A 78 12.10 -11.76 11.69
CA LEU A 78 12.05 -10.62 10.77
C LEU A 78 10.71 -9.90 10.85
N LYS A 79 10.74 -8.59 10.63
CA LYS A 79 9.53 -7.81 10.43
C LYS A 79 9.09 -8.00 8.97
N LEU A 80 7.92 -8.59 8.79
CA LEU A 80 7.39 -8.88 7.45
C LEU A 80 6.38 -7.81 7.04
N PRO A 81 6.35 -7.45 5.75
CA PRO A 81 5.49 -6.35 5.28
C PRO A 81 4.02 -6.74 5.12
N LEU A 82 3.72 -8.01 4.87
CA LEU A 82 2.33 -8.46 4.70
C LEU A 82 1.72 -8.77 6.06
N ARG A 83 0.65 -8.05 6.40
CA ARG A 83 0.04 -8.11 7.73
C ARG A 83 -1.42 -8.48 7.62
N ASP A 84 -1.94 -9.15 8.65
CA ASP A 84 -3.33 -9.60 8.68
C ASP A 84 -4.22 -8.50 9.28
N GLY A 85 -5.13 -7.97 8.47
CA GLY A 85 -6.03 -6.90 8.89
C GLY A 85 -7.00 -7.32 9.99
N ASP A 86 -7.41 -8.59 10.00
CA ASP A 86 -8.30 -9.09 11.05
C ASP A 86 -7.62 -9.14 12.42
N VAL A 87 -6.31 -9.27 12.44
CA VAL A 87 -5.53 -9.39 13.68
C VAL A 87 -5.01 -8.03 14.14
N GLU A 88 -4.52 -7.20 13.23
CA GLU A 88 -3.77 -6.00 13.56
C GLU A 88 -4.56 -4.70 13.44
N ARG A 89 -5.77 -4.73 12.89
CA ARG A 89 -6.59 -3.54 12.68
C ARG A 89 -8.00 -3.77 13.17
N GLU A 90 -8.58 -2.73 13.77
CA GLU A 90 -9.98 -2.73 14.18
C GLU A 90 -10.88 -2.14 13.11
N ASP A 91 -10.30 -1.39 12.16
CA ASP A 91 -11.05 -0.74 11.09
C ASP A 91 -11.78 -1.78 10.21
N GLU A 92 -13.06 -1.52 9.98
CA GLU A 92 -13.90 -2.39 9.16
C GLU A 92 -13.34 -2.61 7.76
N ALA A 93 -12.70 -1.60 7.19
CA ALA A 93 -12.10 -1.69 5.87
C ALA A 93 -11.00 -2.75 5.76
N TYR A 94 -10.37 -3.11 6.87
CA TYR A 94 -9.29 -4.10 6.91
C TYR A 94 -9.78 -5.51 7.22
N GLN A 95 -11.06 -5.68 7.53
CA GLN A 95 -11.62 -6.98 7.84
C GLN A 95 -11.69 -7.86 6.59
N GLY A 96 -11.34 -9.13 6.74
CA GLY A 96 -11.28 -10.06 5.62
C GLY A 96 -10.15 -9.77 4.65
N ALA A 97 -9.13 -9.03 5.07
CA ALA A 97 -8.05 -8.61 4.20
C ALA A 97 -6.68 -8.71 4.88
N TYR A 98 -5.66 -8.87 4.06
CA TYR A 98 -4.28 -8.54 4.43
C TYR A 98 -3.99 -7.10 4.02
N PHE A 99 -2.93 -6.52 4.56
CA PHE A 99 -2.50 -5.20 4.12
C PHE A 99 -0.98 -5.10 4.07
N VAL A 100 -0.52 -4.17 3.23
CA VAL A 100 0.90 -3.85 3.07
C VAL A 100 1.02 -2.33 3.06
N ASN A 101 1.96 -1.79 3.83
CA ASN A 101 2.28 -0.37 3.82
C ASN A 101 3.46 -0.14 2.90
N ALA A 102 3.25 0.64 1.84
CA ALA A 102 4.28 0.96 0.86
C ALA A 102 4.66 2.43 0.95
N ASN A 103 5.93 2.74 0.75
CA ASN A 103 6.39 4.12 0.76
C ASN A 103 7.54 4.34 -0.22
N SER A 104 7.79 5.61 -0.55
CA SER A 104 8.88 6.01 -1.44
C SER A 104 9.20 7.48 -1.25
N THR A 105 10.45 7.84 -1.44
CA THR A 105 10.88 9.24 -1.50
C THR A 105 10.56 9.87 -2.85
N THR A 106 10.30 9.03 -3.87
CA THR A 106 9.96 9.46 -5.23
C THR A 106 8.46 9.40 -5.44
N ALA A 107 7.88 10.42 -6.06
CA ALA A 107 6.46 10.46 -6.36
C ALA A 107 6.05 9.31 -7.28
N PRO A 108 4.96 8.59 -6.96
CA PRO A 108 4.46 7.57 -7.87
C PRO A 108 3.85 8.23 -9.12
N GLN A 109 3.95 7.55 -10.25
CA GLN A 109 3.16 7.92 -11.40
C GLN A 109 1.74 7.38 -11.18
N ILE A 110 0.75 8.23 -11.35
CA ILE A 110 -0.64 7.87 -11.09
C ILE A 110 -1.40 7.98 -12.40
N VAL A 111 -1.93 6.86 -12.85
CA VAL A 111 -2.56 6.75 -14.16
C VAL A 111 -3.96 6.17 -14.03
N ASP A 112 -4.76 6.38 -15.08
CA ASP A 112 -6.09 5.78 -15.18
C ASP A 112 -6.02 4.39 -15.83
N ARG A 113 -7.17 3.79 -16.09
CA ARG A 113 -7.25 2.45 -16.68
C ARG A 113 -6.66 2.37 -18.09
N SER A 114 -6.57 3.50 -18.78
CA SER A 114 -5.96 3.60 -20.11
C SER A 114 -4.49 4.00 -20.03
N VAL A 115 -3.91 4.00 -18.84
CA VAL A 115 -2.51 4.35 -18.57
C VAL A 115 -2.21 5.80 -18.95
N GLN A 116 -3.20 6.68 -18.81
CA GLN A 116 -3.03 8.11 -19.01
C GLN A 116 -2.87 8.79 -17.66
N PRO A 117 -1.97 9.78 -17.53
CA PRO A 117 -1.77 10.46 -16.26
C PRO A 117 -3.05 11.06 -15.72
N ILE A 118 -3.31 10.85 -14.43
CA ILE A 118 -4.41 11.49 -13.73
C ILE A 118 -3.89 12.80 -13.16
N LEU A 119 -4.51 13.91 -13.52
CA LEU A 119 -4.11 15.24 -13.08
C LEU A 119 -4.95 15.74 -11.91
N ASP A 120 -6.17 15.26 -11.77
CA ASP A 120 -7.08 15.65 -10.69
C ASP A 120 -6.78 14.82 -9.45
N ARG A 121 -6.26 15.47 -8.42
CA ARG A 121 -5.89 14.80 -7.17
C ARG A 121 -7.08 14.16 -6.45
N ASN A 122 -8.28 14.66 -6.70
CA ASN A 122 -9.48 14.12 -6.08
C ASN A 122 -9.87 12.74 -6.62
N GLU A 123 -9.31 12.33 -7.74
CA GLU A 123 -9.62 11.03 -8.32
C GLU A 123 -8.96 9.86 -7.60
N VAL A 124 -7.84 10.10 -6.92
CA VAL A 124 -7.15 9.04 -6.17
C VAL A 124 -7.05 9.46 -4.70
N TYR A 125 -7.71 8.72 -3.86
CA TYR A 125 -7.94 9.06 -2.45
C TYR A 125 -8.04 7.78 -1.63
N SER A 126 -8.01 7.92 -0.30
CA SER A 126 -8.23 6.78 0.60
C SER A 126 -9.66 6.26 0.45
N GLY A 127 -9.78 5.03 0.01
CA GLY A 127 -11.06 4.37 -0.28
C GLY A 127 -11.24 3.96 -1.73
N CYS A 128 -10.50 4.55 -2.67
CA CYS A 128 -10.59 4.13 -4.06
C CYS A 128 -9.86 2.81 -4.30
N TYR A 129 -10.18 2.18 -5.43
CA TYR A 129 -9.59 0.90 -5.83
C TYR A 129 -8.59 1.11 -6.95
N ALA A 130 -7.44 0.44 -6.83
CA ALA A 130 -6.34 0.61 -7.76
C ALA A 130 -5.49 -0.65 -7.85
N ARG A 131 -4.69 -0.73 -8.91
CA ARG A 131 -3.58 -1.66 -9.01
C ARG A 131 -2.30 -0.88 -8.71
N VAL A 132 -1.38 -1.49 -8.00
CA VAL A 132 -0.17 -0.81 -7.54
C VAL A 132 1.04 -1.67 -7.81
N SER A 133 2.10 -1.07 -8.34
CA SER A 133 3.39 -1.75 -8.43
C SER A 133 4.17 -1.46 -7.16
N ILE A 134 4.74 -2.50 -6.58
CA ILE A 134 5.49 -2.43 -5.33
C ILE A 134 6.76 -3.27 -5.47
N ASN A 135 7.76 -2.93 -4.69
CA ASN A 135 9.02 -3.66 -4.68
C ASN A 135 9.44 -3.95 -3.24
N PHE A 136 9.83 -5.18 -2.96
CA PHE A 136 10.24 -5.59 -1.62
C PHE A 136 11.75 -5.61 -1.51
N TYR A 137 12.27 -5.18 -0.35
CA TYR A 137 13.70 -5.17 -0.10
C TYR A 137 14.00 -5.42 1.37
N ALA A 138 15.12 -6.11 1.61
CA ALA A 138 15.57 -6.39 2.96
C ALA A 138 16.17 -5.14 3.60
N PHE A 139 15.98 -5.00 4.91
CA PHE A 139 16.62 -3.93 5.67
C PHE A 139 17.14 -4.44 6.99
N ASN A 140 18.16 -3.75 7.49
CA ASN A 140 18.69 -3.94 8.83
C ASN A 140 19.10 -2.55 9.33
N SER A 141 18.36 -2.04 10.30
CA SER A 141 18.58 -0.71 10.88
C SER A 141 18.65 -0.85 12.39
N ASN A 142 19.86 -0.73 12.94
CA ASN A 142 20.10 -0.80 14.38
C ASN A 142 19.49 -2.04 15.05
N GLY A 143 19.64 -3.21 14.40
CA GLY A 143 19.10 -4.45 14.92
C GLY A 143 17.66 -4.73 14.52
N ASN A 144 16.96 -3.76 13.96
CA ASN A 144 15.65 -3.99 13.37
C ASN A 144 15.85 -4.57 11.98
N ARG A 145 15.46 -5.82 11.79
CA ARG A 145 15.64 -6.54 10.52
C ARG A 145 14.31 -6.96 9.95
N GLY A 146 14.19 -6.89 8.65
CA GLY A 146 12.97 -7.30 8.00
C GLY A 146 12.96 -7.02 6.51
N VAL A 147 11.77 -7.02 5.94
CA VAL A 147 11.53 -6.69 4.54
C VAL A 147 10.58 -5.51 4.50
N ALA A 148 10.93 -4.50 3.73
CA ALA A 148 10.11 -3.31 3.53
C ALA A 148 9.50 -3.34 2.13
N CYS A 149 8.46 -2.54 1.95
CA CYS A 149 7.75 -2.43 0.68
C CYS A 149 7.91 -1.03 0.11
N GLY A 150 8.52 -0.95 -1.06
CA GLY A 150 8.66 0.31 -1.79
C GLY A 150 7.46 0.55 -2.69
N LEU A 151 6.99 1.79 -2.72
CA LEU A 151 5.88 2.20 -3.59
C LEU A 151 6.42 2.51 -4.98
N GLY A 152 5.81 1.90 -5.99
CA GLY A 152 6.08 2.21 -7.39
C GLY A 152 5.02 3.13 -7.97
N ASN A 153 4.20 2.59 -8.88
CA ASN A 153 3.20 3.36 -9.60
C ASN A 153 1.79 2.89 -9.25
N ILE A 154 0.80 3.74 -9.50
CA ILE A 154 -0.59 3.51 -9.14
C ILE A 154 -1.46 3.63 -10.39
N GLN A 155 -2.29 2.63 -10.63
CA GLN A 155 -3.32 2.66 -11.68
C GLN A 155 -4.69 2.62 -11.03
N LYS A 156 -5.41 3.73 -11.07
CA LYS A 156 -6.77 3.77 -10.53
C LYS A 156 -7.69 2.90 -11.37
N VAL A 157 -8.50 2.09 -10.71
CA VAL A 157 -9.47 1.21 -11.37
C VAL A 157 -10.89 1.71 -11.21
N ARG A 158 -11.28 2.11 -10.00
CA ARG A 158 -12.64 2.60 -9.74
C ARG A 158 -12.71 3.37 -8.42
N ASP A 159 -13.78 4.11 -8.26
CA ASP A 159 -14.07 4.81 -7.02
C ASP A 159 -14.54 3.83 -5.93
N GLY A 160 -14.37 4.25 -4.70
CA GLY A 160 -14.88 3.55 -3.53
C GLY A 160 -15.33 4.56 -2.49
N GLU A 161 -15.93 4.06 -1.43
CA GLU A 161 -16.32 4.89 -0.31
C GLU A 161 -15.07 5.45 0.38
N THR A 162 -15.07 6.74 0.66
CA THR A 162 -13.95 7.42 1.31
C THR A 162 -13.68 6.80 2.68
N LEU A 163 -12.42 6.48 2.94
CA LEU A 163 -11.97 5.90 4.20
C LEU A 163 -11.32 6.95 5.08
N GLY A 164 -11.78 7.04 6.31
CA GLY A 164 -11.15 7.84 7.35
C GLY A 164 -10.93 9.29 7.00
N GLY A 165 -10.32 10.02 7.88
CA GLY A 165 -9.94 11.38 7.64
C GLY A 165 -11.12 12.33 7.56
N LYS A 166 -11.09 13.23 6.60
CA LYS A 166 -12.05 14.29 6.48
C LYS A 166 -13.34 13.81 5.84
N SER A 167 -14.48 14.00 6.52
CA SER A 167 -15.77 13.68 5.93
C SER A 167 -16.08 14.62 4.77
N SER A 168 -16.90 14.16 3.82
CA SER A 168 -17.30 15.00 2.70
C SER A 168 -18.30 16.05 3.16
N ALA A 169 -18.36 17.18 2.44
CA ALA A 169 -19.37 18.21 2.72
C ALA A 169 -20.79 17.65 2.59
N ALA A 170 -21.02 16.75 1.66
CA ALA A 170 -22.32 16.13 1.49
C ALA A 170 -22.72 15.31 2.72
N ASP A 171 -21.78 14.57 3.29
CA ASP A 171 -22.03 13.80 4.52
C ASP A 171 -22.28 14.71 5.72
N ASP A 172 -21.51 15.79 5.83
CA ASP A 172 -21.63 16.71 6.96
C ASP A 172 -22.93 17.48 6.96
N PHE A 173 -23.41 17.91 5.80
CA PHE A 173 -24.48 18.89 5.70
C PHE A 173 -25.82 18.35 5.21
N ALA A 174 -25.84 17.15 4.65
CA ALA A 174 -27.09 16.59 4.13
C ALA A 174 -28.15 16.42 5.22
N THR A 175 -27.77 15.90 6.37
CA THR A 175 -28.69 15.65 7.49
C THR A 175 -29.07 16.94 8.21
N ASP A 176 -28.13 17.82 8.44
CA ASP A 176 -28.36 19.07 9.15
C ASP A 176 -29.30 20.01 8.40
N LEU A 177 -29.17 20.08 7.09
CA LEU A 177 -30.06 20.87 6.25
C LEU A 177 -31.51 20.37 6.32
N ASP A 178 -31.69 19.07 6.30
CA ASP A 178 -33.00 18.46 6.40
C ASP A 178 -33.63 18.74 7.77
N ASP A 179 -32.87 18.64 8.84
CA ASP A 179 -33.36 18.87 10.18
C ASP A 179 -33.66 20.36 10.43
N ASP A 180 -32.81 21.26 9.98
CA ASP A 180 -32.95 22.69 10.23
C ASP A 180 -34.02 23.35 9.36
N PHE A 181 -34.25 22.87 8.15
CA PHE A 181 -35.18 23.48 7.22
C PHE A 181 -36.53 22.81 7.13
N LEU A 182 -36.67 21.58 7.58
CA LEU A 182 -37.91 20.83 7.50
C LEU A 182 -38.64 20.69 8.84
N SER A 183 -38.02 21.12 9.89
CA SER A 183 -38.64 21.13 11.23
C SER A 183 -39.44 22.41 11.48
#